data_6e6c84c4164f92daa0b09730e7cb2006
#
_entry.id   6e6c84c4164f92daa0b09730e7cb2006
#
_cell.length_a   1.000
_cell.length_b   1.000
_cell.length_c   1.000
_cell.angle_alpha   90.00
_cell.angle_beta   90.00
_cell.angle_gamma   90.00
#
_symmetry.space_group_name_H-M   'P 1'
#
loop_
_entity.id
_entity.type
_entity.pdbx_description
1 polymer ?
#
loop_
_entity_poly.entity_id
_entity_poly.type
_entity_poly.pdbx_seq_one_letter_code
_entity_poly.pdbx_strand_id
1 'polypeptide(L)'
;MEINKIKSIFSDDRGEIYDILSNPNIQHITIFTINKNSVRGKHFHKKDKQWIFVLKGQIKVRTKNLLEKNSKVEETVLNEKDMIFLPQYFYREVIGISNSECLFITSLPRNDGSHKKDTFAVDDIKSFELN
;
A
#
# COMPACT_ATOMS: atom_id res chain seq x y z
N MET A 1 6.76 3.93 -8.67
CA MET A 1 5.56 3.08 -8.88
C MET A 1 4.47 3.86 -9.58
N GLU A 2 3.69 3.16 -10.34
CA GLU A 2 2.58 3.78 -11.06
C GLU A 2 1.44 4.13 -10.10
N ILE A 3 0.98 5.38 -10.15
CA ILE A 3 -0.14 5.86 -9.36
C ILE A 3 -1.42 5.74 -10.18
N ASN A 4 -2.42 5.07 -9.63
CA ASN A 4 -3.76 5.07 -10.18
C ASN A 4 -4.57 6.17 -9.49
N LYS A 5 -4.92 7.22 -10.22
CA LYS A 5 -5.76 8.31 -9.72
C LYS A 5 -7.22 7.94 -9.89
N ILE A 6 -7.91 7.65 -8.80
CA ILE A 6 -9.31 7.25 -8.82
C ILE A 6 -10.18 8.47 -9.15
N LYS A 7 -11.02 8.31 -10.16
CA LYS A 7 -11.90 9.39 -10.64
C LYS A 7 -13.34 9.03 -10.44
N SER A 8 -14.19 10.06 -10.35
CA SER A 8 -15.63 9.90 -10.32
C SER A 8 -16.12 9.19 -11.59
N ILE A 9 -16.94 8.17 -11.42
CA ILE A 9 -17.60 7.47 -12.52
C ILE A 9 -19.01 8.01 -12.78
N PHE A 10 -19.58 8.72 -11.82
CA PHE A 10 -20.91 9.31 -11.90
C PHE A 10 -20.99 10.52 -10.98
N SER A 11 -21.62 11.59 -11.44
CA SER A 11 -21.82 12.81 -10.67
C SER A 11 -23.20 13.40 -10.99
N ASP A 12 -23.94 13.78 -9.95
CA ASP A 12 -25.18 14.54 -10.06
C ASP A 12 -25.31 15.50 -8.86
N ASP A 13 -26.49 16.12 -8.69
CA ASP A 13 -26.72 17.06 -7.60
C ASP A 13 -26.69 16.43 -6.20
N ARG A 14 -26.74 15.11 -6.10
CA ARG A 14 -26.63 14.38 -4.82
C ARG A 14 -25.19 14.08 -4.41
N GLY A 15 -24.21 14.14 -5.36
CA GLY A 15 -22.82 13.83 -5.09
C GLY A 15 -22.18 13.00 -6.19
N GLU A 16 -21.12 12.28 -5.83
CA GLU A 16 -20.31 11.52 -6.78
C GLU A 16 -20.13 10.07 -6.34
N ILE A 17 -19.90 9.20 -7.31
CA ILE A 17 -19.58 7.78 -7.08
C ILE A 17 -18.19 7.51 -7.63
N TYR A 18 -17.37 6.86 -6.81
CA TYR A 18 -16.01 6.45 -7.16
C TYR A 18 -15.87 4.93 -7.02
N ASP A 19 -15.46 4.26 -8.08
CA ASP A 19 -15.06 2.86 -8.01
C ASP A 19 -13.57 2.80 -7.71
N ILE A 20 -13.20 2.15 -6.62
CA ILE A 20 -11.80 2.08 -6.17
C ILE A 20 -11.08 0.91 -6.84
N LEU A 21 -11.66 -0.28 -6.75
CA LEU A 21 -11.02 -1.49 -7.23
C LEU A 21 -12.04 -2.60 -7.43
N SER A 22 -11.88 -3.36 -8.52
CA SER A 22 -12.62 -4.58 -8.77
C SER A 22 -11.61 -5.70 -9.02
N ASN A 23 -11.56 -6.66 -8.10
CA ASN A 23 -10.63 -7.78 -8.20
C ASN A 23 -11.18 -8.97 -7.41
N PRO A 24 -11.34 -10.17 -8.04
CA PRO A 24 -11.94 -11.32 -7.38
C PRO A 24 -11.08 -11.91 -6.26
N ASN A 25 -9.81 -11.55 -6.17
CA ASN A 25 -8.88 -12.07 -5.17
C ASN A 25 -8.79 -11.23 -3.90
N ILE A 26 -9.60 -10.18 -3.76
CA ILE A 26 -9.63 -9.36 -2.54
C ILE A 26 -10.33 -10.17 -1.44
N GLN A 27 -9.65 -10.34 -0.31
CA GLN A 27 -10.20 -11.04 0.84
C GLN A 27 -10.34 -10.17 2.10
N HIS A 28 -9.65 -9.02 2.15
CA HIS A 28 -9.67 -8.20 3.36
C HIS A 28 -9.44 -6.72 3.03
N ILE A 29 -10.16 -5.85 3.73
CA ILE A 29 -10.00 -4.40 3.63
C ILE A 29 -9.85 -3.85 5.03
N THR A 30 -8.81 -3.05 5.24
CA THR A 30 -8.49 -2.45 6.54
C THR A 30 -8.33 -0.94 6.39
N ILE A 31 -8.90 -0.18 7.30
CA ILE A 31 -8.55 1.24 7.45
C ILE A 31 -7.32 1.33 8.34
N PHE A 32 -6.33 2.09 7.92
CA PHE A 32 -5.25 2.47 8.81
C PHE A 32 -5.07 3.98 8.82
N THR A 33 -4.66 4.49 9.95
CA THR A 33 -4.25 5.89 10.10
C THR A 33 -2.75 5.96 10.28
N ILE A 34 -2.18 7.06 9.86
CA ILE A 34 -0.76 7.33 10.05
C ILE A 34 -0.56 8.80 10.39
N ASN A 35 0.14 9.06 11.47
CA ASN A 35 0.42 10.43 11.90
C ASN A 35 1.54 11.03 11.05
N LYS A 36 1.54 12.34 10.92
CA LYS A 36 2.62 13.06 10.25
C LYS A 36 3.98 12.63 10.80
N ASN A 37 4.92 12.34 9.91
CA ASN A 37 6.28 11.89 10.18
C ASN A 37 6.40 10.48 10.78
N SER A 38 5.30 9.77 11.00
CA SER A 38 5.35 8.37 11.42
C SER A 38 5.62 7.46 10.23
N VAL A 39 6.18 6.29 10.52
CA VAL A 39 6.51 5.27 9.51
C VAL A 39 5.84 3.97 9.89
N ARG A 40 5.15 3.36 8.93
CA ARG A 40 4.61 2.00 9.01
C ARG A 40 5.25 1.15 7.94
N GLY A 41 5.16 -0.17 8.11
CA GLY A 41 5.69 -1.11 7.15
C GLY A 41 7.07 -1.60 7.54
N LYS A 42 8.08 -1.32 6.74
CA LYS A 42 9.44 -1.90 6.86
C LYS A 42 9.41 -3.42 6.78
N HIS A 43 8.64 -3.91 5.83
CA HIS A 43 8.48 -5.34 5.61
C HIS A 43 8.10 -5.63 4.15
N PHE A 44 8.02 -6.92 3.83
CA PHE A 44 7.51 -7.38 2.54
C PHE A 44 6.66 -8.64 2.74
N HIS A 45 5.93 -9.02 1.71
CA HIS A 45 5.09 -10.21 1.67
C HIS A 45 5.49 -11.10 0.50
N LYS A 46 5.43 -12.40 0.70
CA LYS A 46 5.74 -13.38 -0.35
C LYS A 46 4.51 -13.84 -1.11
N LYS A 47 3.34 -13.84 -0.47
CA LYS A 47 2.09 -14.35 -1.03
C LYS A 47 1.05 -13.25 -1.21
N ASP A 48 0.96 -12.31 -0.28
CA ASP A 48 -0.05 -11.29 -0.27
C ASP A 48 0.22 -10.24 -1.35
N LYS A 49 -0.83 -9.87 -2.06
CA LYS A 49 -0.88 -8.72 -2.95
C LYS A 49 -1.70 -7.65 -2.27
N GLN A 50 -1.20 -6.44 -2.25
CA GLN A 50 -1.85 -5.34 -1.52
C GLN A 50 -2.01 -4.12 -2.39
N TRP A 51 -3.06 -3.36 -2.10
CA TRP A 51 -3.28 -2.03 -2.66
C TRP A 51 -3.39 -1.06 -1.49
N ILE A 52 -2.84 0.13 -1.67
CA ILE A 52 -3.01 1.25 -0.73
C ILE A 52 -3.82 2.31 -1.44
N PHE A 53 -4.92 2.72 -0.81
CA PHE A 53 -5.79 3.81 -1.28
C PHE A 53 -5.84 4.90 -0.22
N VAL A 54 -5.62 6.16 -0.61
CA VAL A 54 -5.63 7.29 0.32
C VAL A 54 -7.04 7.88 0.39
N LEU A 55 -7.64 7.78 1.58
CA LEU A 55 -8.94 8.40 1.86
C LEU A 55 -8.78 9.89 2.20
N LYS A 56 -7.76 10.23 2.97
CA LYS A 56 -7.53 11.58 3.46
C LYS A 56 -6.05 11.78 3.74
N GLY A 57 -5.53 12.98 3.42
CA GLY A 57 -4.16 13.35 3.69
C GLY A 57 -3.20 13.05 2.56
N GLN A 58 -1.93 12.91 2.91
CA GLN A 58 -0.86 12.68 1.95
C GLN A 58 0.19 11.77 2.59
N ILE A 59 0.60 10.75 1.84
CA ILE A 59 1.62 9.80 2.27
C ILE A 59 2.72 9.68 1.21
N LYS A 60 3.90 9.25 1.66
CA LYS A 60 4.98 8.82 0.79
C LYS A 60 5.19 7.33 1.00
N VAL A 61 5.26 6.57 -0.09
CA VAL A 61 5.54 5.14 -0.04
C VAL A 61 6.91 4.89 -0.65
N ARG A 62 7.80 4.30 0.13
CA ARG A 62 9.11 3.85 -0.35
C ARG A 62 9.03 2.37 -0.64
N THR A 63 9.45 1.98 -1.84
CA THR A 63 9.35 0.60 -2.30
C THR A 63 10.66 0.13 -2.92
N LYS A 64 10.88 -1.18 -2.87
CA LYS A 64 11.98 -1.83 -3.55
C LYS A 64 11.54 -3.22 -4.01
N ASN A 65 11.75 -3.52 -5.29
CA ASN A 65 11.48 -4.85 -5.83
C ASN A 65 12.60 -5.82 -5.42
N LEU A 66 12.32 -6.72 -4.48
CA LEU A 66 13.31 -7.64 -3.93
C LEU A 66 13.62 -8.83 -4.85
N LEU A 67 12.81 -9.06 -5.88
CA LEU A 67 13.07 -10.09 -6.88
C LEU A 67 14.07 -9.63 -7.95
N GLU A 68 14.22 -8.32 -8.11
CA GLU A 68 15.08 -7.75 -9.13
C GLU A 68 16.44 -7.40 -8.51
N LYS A 69 17.48 -8.02 -9.03
CA LYS A 69 18.86 -7.74 -8.60
C LYS A 69 19.23 -6.30 -8.93
N ASN A 70 19.86 -5.61 -7.98
CA ASN A 70 20.26 -4.20 -8.13
C ASN A 70 19.09 -3.23 -8.31
N SER A 71 17.88 -3.62 -7.91
CA SER A 71 16.75 -2.69 -7.88
C SER A 71 17.05 -1.55 -6.91
N LYS A 72 16.48 -0.38 -7.20
CA LYS A 72 16.64 0.81 -6.37
C LYS A 72 15.38 1.04 -5.55
N VAL A 73 15.55 1.73 -4.43
CA VAL A 73 14.41 2.22 -3.66
C VAL A 73 13.74 3.34 -4.44
N GLU A 74 12.44 3.21 -4.66
CA GLU A 74 11.61 4.26 -5.27
C GLU A 74 10.78 4.94 -4.21
N GLU A 75 10.53 6.23 -4.39
CA GLU A 75 9.63 7.01 -3.54
C GLU A 75 8.45 7.50 -4.37
N THR A 76 7.25 7.28 -3.86
CA THR A 76 6.01 7.66 -4.54
C THR A 76 5.13 8.44 -3.56
N VAL A 77 4.71 9.64 -3.93
CA VAL A 77 3.81 10.45 -3.11
C VAL A 77 2.38 10.23 -3.57
N LEU A 78 1.51 9.87 -2.62
CA LEU A 78 0.09 9.65 -2.85
C LEU A 78 -0.74 10.74 -2.16
N ASN A 79 -1.66 11.30 -2.91
CA ASN A 79 -2.66 12.27 -2.45
C ASN A 79 -4.03 11.60 -2.29
N GLU A 80 -5.03 12.32 -1.82
CA GLU A 80 -6.39 11.80 -1.70
C GLU A 80 -6.87 11.20 -3.01
N LYS A 81 -7.47 10.01 -2.92
CA LYS A 81 -7.99 9.21 -4.05
C LYS A 81 -6.93 8.66 -4.99
N ASP A 82 -5.66 8.71 -4.59
CA ASP A 82 -4.61 7.96 -5.27
C ASP A 82 -4.53 6.54 -4.73
N MET A 83 -4.19 5.60 -5.59
CA MET A 83 -3.98 4.20 -5.23
C MET A 83 -2.72 3.67 -5.90
N ILE A 84 -1.99 2.81 -5.18
CA ILE A 84 -0.90 2.03 -5.76
C ILE A 84 -1.13 0.54 -5.52
N PHE A 85 -0.56 -0.27 -6.40
CA PHE A 85 -0.50 -1.73 -6.23
C PHE A 85 0.89 -2.13 -5.74
N LEU A 86 0.92 -2.96 -4.71
CA LEU A 86 2.14 -3.53 -4.13
C LEU A 86 2.19 -5.03 -4.41
N PRO A 87 2.97 -5.46 -5.41
CA PRO A 87 3.14 -6.89 -5.71
C PRO A 87 3.84 -7.64 -4.58
N GLN A 88 3.83 -8.97 -4.68
CA GLN A 88 4.64 -9.84 -3.81
C GLN A 88 6.12 -9.46 -3.93
N TYR A 89 6.86 -9.66 -2.85
CA TYR A 89 8.29 -9.38 -2.76
C TYR A 89 8.68 -7.92 -2.95
N PHE A 90 7.72 -7.00 -2.82
CA PHE A 90 8.02 -5.58 -2.76
C PHE A 90 8.14 -5.14 -1.31
N TYR A 91 9.34 -4.73 -0.91
CA TYR A 91 9.56 -4.01 0.34
C TYR A 91 8.77 -2.71 0.32
N ARG A 92 8.23 -2.32 1.46
CA ARG A 92 7.51 -1.07 1.59
C ARG A 92 7.72 -0.40 2.93
N GLU A 93 7.77 0.92 2.88
CA GLU A 93 7.58 1.82 4.00
C GLU A 93 6.49 2.81 3.64
N VAL A 94 5.61 3.11 4.57
CA VAL A 94 4.58 4.15 4.42
C VAL A 94 4.89 5.25 5.42
N ILE A 95 5.05 6.46 4.92
CA ILE A 95 5.43 7.63 5.73
C ILE A 95 4.32 8.65 5.63
N GLY A 96 3.81 9.12 6.78
CA GLY A 96 2.83 10.20 6.80
C GLY A 96 3.49 11.53 6.48
N ILE A 97 3.10 12.14 5.37
CA ILE A 97 3.48 13.53 5.07
C ILE A 97 2.58 14.47 5.86
N SER A 98 1.32 14.10 6.00
CA SER A 98 0.34 14.70 6.92
C SER A 98 -0.34 13.60 7.71
N ASN A 99 -1.17 13.97 8.72
CA ASN A 99 -2.03 12.99 9.36
C ASN A 99 -3.00 12.43 8.31
N SER A 100 -2.93 11.13 8.07
CA SER A 100 -3.59 10.52 6.93
C SER A 100 -4.42 9.32 7.34
N GLU A 101 -5.42 9.01 6.51
CA GLU A 101 -6.28 7.86 6.63
C GLU A 101 -6.32 7.13 5.30
N CYS A 102 -6.06 5.84 5.33
CA CYS A 102 -5.89 5.03 4.13
C CYS A 102 -6.59 3.68 4.27
N LEU A 103 -6.78 3.01 3.13
CA LEU A 103 -7.17 1.61 3.09
C LEU A 103 -5.99 0.76 2.68
N PHE A 104 -5.80 -0.36 3.40
CA PHE A 104 -5.13 -1.54 2.85
C PHE A 104 -6.20 -2.48 2.29
N ILE A 105 -6.03 -2.85 1.04
CA ILE A 105 -6.86 -3.85 0.37
C ILE A 105 -5.95 -5.03 0.08
N THR A 106 -6.29 -6.22 0.56
CA THR A 106 -5.34 -7.34 0.56
C THR A 106 -5.95 -8.61 -0.01
N SER A 107 -5.10 -9.46 -0.58
CA SER A 107 -5.49 -10.77 -1.12
C SER A 107 -5.50 -11.88 -0.07
N LEU A 108 -4.89 -11.66 1.11
CA LEU A 108 -4.92 -12.60 2.22
C LEU A 108 -5.76 -12.06 3.37
N PRO A 109 -6.52 -12.94 4.05
CA PRO A 109 -7.26 -12.54 5.25
C PRO A 109 -6.31 -12.28 6.41
N ARG A 110 -6.70 -11.38 7.33
CA ARG A 110 -5.92 -11.07 8.53
C ARG A 110 -6.37 -11.88 9.75
N ASN A 111 -7.62 -12.31 9.76
CA ASN A 111 -8.25 -12.93 10.92
C ASN A 111 -7.87 -14.39 11.15
N ASP A 112 -7.26 -15.07 10.18
CA ASP A 112 -6.82 -16.47 10.29
C ASP A 112 -5.31 -16.60 10.52
N GLY A 113 -4.58 -15.50 10.71
CA GLY A 113 -3.13 -15.48 10.89
C GLY A 113 -2.31 -15.53 9.60
N SER A 114 -2.94 -15.64 8.44
CA SER A 114 -2.23 -15.71 7.14
C SER A 114 -1.37 -14.47 6.91
N HIS A 115 -1.89 -13.29 7.20
CA HIS A 115 -1.16 -12.03 7.03
C HIS A 115 0.10 -12.00 7.89
N LYS A 116 0.00 -12.39 9.17
CA LYS A 116 1.13 -12.38 10.09
C LYS A 116 2.23 -13.35 9.67
N LYS A 117 1.86 -14.54 9.20
CA LYS A 117 2.81 -15.56 8.72
C LYS A 117 3.53 -15.13 7.45
N ASP A 118 2.91 -14.26 6.66
CA ASP A 118 3.45 -13.77 5.39
C ASP A 118 4.09 -12.37 5.52
N THR A 119 4.31 -11.89 6.73
CA THR A 119 4.94 -10.59 6.98
C THR A 119 6.39 -10.79 7.42
N PHE A 120 7.32 -10.28 6.60
CA PHE A 120 8.76 -10.44 6.82
C PHE A 120 9.39 -9.07 7.04
N ALA A 121 9.82 -8.81 8.29
CA ALA A 121 10.42 -7.54 8.67
C ALA A 121 11.80 -7.35 8.05
N VAL A 122 12.11 -6.10 7.69
CA VAL A 122 13.41 -5.69 7.15
C VAL A 122 13.89 -4.47 7.94
N ASP A 123 14.98 -4.61 8.68
CA ASP A 123 15.50 -3.52 9.51
C ASP A 123 16.23 -2.47 8.68
N ASP A 124 17.06 -2.90 7.72
CA ASP A 124 17.80 -2.00 6.85
C ASP A 124 17.70 -2.49 5.40
N ILE A 125 16.93 -1.75 4.60
CA ILE A 125 16.72 -2.11 3.19
C ILE A 125 18.01 -1.98 2.35
N LYS A 126 18.96 -1.14 2.76
CA LYS A 126 20.18 -0.94 2.00
C LYS A 126 21.11 -2.15 2.05
N SER A 127 21.10 -2.87 3.18
CA SER A 127 21.92 -4.06 3.38
C SER A 127 21.16 -5.37 3.22
N PHE A 128 19.85 -5.31 2.99
CA PHE A 128 19.01 -6.49 2.89
C PHE A 128 19.18 -7.18 1.53
N GLU A 129 19.37 -8.50 1.57
CA GLU A 129 19.35 -9.34 0.39
C GLU A 129 18.38 -10.51 0.60
N LEU A 130 17.64 -10.83 -0.44
CA LEU A 130 16.72 -11.96 -0.46
C LEU A 130 17.50 -13.23 -0.76
N ASN A 131 17.42 -14.21 0.15
CA ASN A 131 18.04 -15.53 -0.02
C ASN A 131 17.07 -16.53 -0.64
#